data_f424976b424afc73d7146622e326f71a
#
_entry.id   f424976b424afc73d7146622e326f71a
#
_cell.length_a   1.000
_cell.length_b   1.000
_cell.length_c   1.000
_cell.angle_alpha   90.00
_cell.angle_beta   90.00
_cell.angle_gamma   90.00
#
_symmetry.space_group_name_H-M   'P 1'
#
loop_
_entity.id
_entity.type
_entity.pdbx_description
1 polymer ?
#
loop_
_entity_poly.entity_id
_entity_poly.type
_entity_poly.pdbx_seq_one_letter_code
_entity_poly.pdbx_strand_id
1 'polypeptide(L)'
;FDVDLSQKLEGFFVENYDRMEAVLVDPYFDVFRQLDREETPPTVGELFGSSRIAFILPDNNRQHWVRLAEEFGGRSDFEIIFADSIQALPKDRSIWVLGNDNPFVDEIFSATNLYGVADIENGVEILGGEIEHENRSTVMIGRHPSDPELAIGWIHVDDVIAMPGMIEKLPHYGKYSYLSFTGSEPTNDVKGVWSSPNSPMQWVKEGSDYLIESASLPIQKTLTTLPPKYLPERLSRHVRELT
;
A
#
# COMPACT_ATOMS: atom_id res chain seq x y z
N PHE A 1 -26.29 0.84 -16.69
CA PHE A 1 -26.44 1.31 -18.07
C PHE A 1 -25.12 1.14 -18.81
N ASP A 2 -25.19 0.94 -20.12
CA ASP A 2 -24.00 0.80 -20.96
C ASP A 2 -23.63 2.18 -21.51
N VAL A 3 -22.34 2.51 -21.48
CA VAL A 3 -21.76 3.73 -22.04
C VAL A 3 -20.72 3.34 -23.08
N ASP A 4 -20.88 3.85 -24.30
CA ASP A 4 -19.89 3.68 -25.36
C ASP A 4 -18.96 4.90 -25.36
N LEU A 5 -17.69 4.70 -25.04
CA LEU A 5 -16.67 5.73 -25.01
C LEU A 5 -15.80 5.64 -26.27
N SER A 6 -16.24 6.29 -27.33
CA SER A 6 -15.56 6.28 -28.62
C SER A 6 -14.62 7.46 -28.85
N GLN A 7 -14.64 8.47 -27.98
CA GLN A 7 -13.84 9.69 -28.08
C GLN A 7 -12.95 9.88 -26.85
N LYS A 8 -11.90 10.68 -26.99
CA LYS A 8 -10.99 11.02 -25.87
C LYS A 8 -11.70 11.72 -24.70
N LEU A 9 -12.74 12.49 -24.98
CA LEU A 9 -13.61 13.14 -24.02
C LEU A 9 -15.05 12.98 -24.48
N GLU A 10 -15.84 12.32 -23.67
CA GLU A 10 -17.26 12.12 -23.93
C GLU A 10 -18.06 12.40 -22.66
N GLY A 11 -19.14 13.15 -22.79
CA GLY A 11 -20.03 13.48 -21.68
C GLY A 11 -21.36 12.76 -21.83
N PHE A 12 -21.88 12.24 -20.74
CA PHE A 12 -23.21 11.65 -20.70
C PHE A 12 -24.00 12.17 -19.51
N PHE A 13 -25.31 12.16 -19.61
CA PHE A 13 -26.21 12.59 -18.55
C PHE A 13 -26.80 11.37 -17.87
N VAL A 14 -26.81 11.39 -16.53
CA VAL A 14 -27.45 10.36 -15.72
C VAL A 14 -28.76 10.94 -15.15
N GLU A 15 -29.87 10.24 -15.45
CA GLU A 15 -31.16 10.55 -14.82
C GLU A 15 -31.13 10.17 -13.32
N ASN A 16 -31.84 10.94 -12.49
CA ASN A 16 -31.90 10.74 -11.03
C ASN A 16 -30.56 10.96 -10.28
N TYR A 17 -29.77 11.91 -10.72
CA TYR A 17 -28.50 12.30 -10.06
C TYR A 17 -28.63 12.49 -8.53
N ASP A 18 -29.77 13.00 -8.05
CA ASP A 18 -30.02 13.23 -6.62
C ASP A 18 -29.99 11.94 -5.77
N ARG A 19 -30.19 10.79 -6.39
CA ARG A 19 -30.17 9.45 -5.73
C ARG A 19 -28.85 8.73 -5.89
N MET A 20 -27.92 9.30 -6.64
CA MET A 20 -26.62 8.69 -6.89
C MET A 20 -25.71 8.96 -5.69
N GLU A 21 -25.19 7.90 -5.08
CA GLU A 21 -24.24 7.97 -3.96
C GLU A 21 -22.79 7.91 -4.45
N ALA A 22 -22.51 7.11 -5.48
CA ALA A 22 -21.18 6.99 -6.07
C ALA A 22 -21.23 6.58 -7.54
N VAL A 23 -20.16 6.88 -8.26
CA VAL A 23 -19.88 6.35 -9.60
C VAL A 23 -18.49 5.72 -9.55
N LEU A 24 -18.39 4.46 -9.92
CA LEU A 24 -17.14 3.73 -10.01
C LEU A 24 -16.95 3.26 -11.44
N VAL A 25 -15.80 3.56 -12.03
CA VAL A 25 -15.44 3.13 -13.40
C VAL A 25 -14.40 2.03 -13.28
N ASP A 26 -14.67 0.88 -13.88
CA ASP A 26 -13.80 -0.29 -13.90
C ASP A 26 -13.33 -0.70 -12.47
N PRO A 27 -14.25 -0.85 -11.48
CA PRO A 27 -13.88 -1.05 -10.08
C PRO A 27 -13.18 -2.40 -9.82
N TYR A 28 -13.23 -3.31 -10.78
CA TYR A 28 -12.59 -4.64 -10.69
C TYR A 28 -11.36 -4.79 -11.57
N PHE A 29 -10.91 -3.69 -12.21
CA PHE A 29 -9.77 -3.69 -13.14
C PHE A 29 -9.92 -4.71 -14.29
N ASP A 30 -11.13 -4.83 -14.82
CA ASP A 30 -11.45 -5.76 -15.94
C ASP A 30 -10.96 -5.24 -17.30
N VAL A 31 -10.72 -3.94 -17.40
CA VAL A 31 -10.24 -3.28 -18.63
C VAL A 31 -8.72 -3.18 -18.60
N PHE A 32 -8.08 -3.64 -19.69
CA PHE A 32 -6.63 -3.45 -19.84
C PHE A 32 -6.33 -1.99 -20.20
N ARG A 33 -5.84 -1.24 -19.24
CA ARG A 33 -5.49 0.18 -19.34
C ARG A 33 -4.29 0.52 -18.46
N GLN A 34 -3.70 1.67 -18.71
CA GLN A 34 -2.73 2.22 -17.78
C GLN A 34 -3.49 2.79 -16.56
N LEU A 35 -3.10 2.36 -15.38
CA LEU A 35 -3.65 2.87 -14.13
C LEU A 35 -3.06 4.25 -13.84
N ASP A 36 -3.90 5.13 -13.29
CA ASP A 36 -3.45 6.37 -12.69
C ASP A 36 -2.69 6.10 -11.39
N ARG A 37 -1.82 7.02 -11.00
CA ARG A 37 -1.04 6.88 -9.77
C ARG A 37 -1.92 6.83 -8.52
N GLU A 38 -3.01 7.58 -8.52
CA GLU A 38 -4.00 7.62 -7.45
C GLU A 38 -4.86 6.34 -7.36
N GLU A 39 -4.80 5.47 -8.36
CA GLU A 39 -5.43 4.14 -8.32
C GLU A 39 -4.51 3.07 -7.73
N THR A 40 -3.24 3.35 -7.58
CA THR A 40 -2.22 2.40 -7.11
C THR A 40 -1.70 2.82 -5.73
N PRO A 41 -2.29 2.30 -4.64
CA PRO A 41 -1.82 2.64 -3.29
C PRO A 41 -0.36 2.23 -3.09
N PRO A 42 0.42 2.99 -2.29
CA PRO A 42 1.80 2.66 -2.02
C PRO A 42 1.92 1.34 -1.26
N THR A 43 2.93 0.55 -1.60
CA THR A 43 3.14 -0.77 -1.01
C THR A 43 4.60 -1.00 -0.61
N VAL A 44 4.82 -1.99 0.26
CA VAL A 44 6.16 -2.46 0.64
C VAL A 44 7.00 -2.83 -0.59
N GLY A 45 6.38 -3.43 -1.61
CA GLY A 45 7.06 -3.81 -2.85
C GLY A 45 7.54 -2.62 -3.67
N GLU A 46 6.85 -1.50 -3.58
CA GLU A 46 7.27 -0.26 -4.23
C GLU A 46 8.57 0.28 -3.63
N LEU A 47 8.69 0.27 -2.30
CA LEU A 47 9.93 0.64 -1.62
C LEU A 47 11.08 -0.30 -1.97
N PHE A 48 10.87 -1.62 -1.90
CA PHE A 48 11.91 -2.59 -2.28
C PHE A 48 12.26 -2.55 -3.78
N GLY A 49 11.34 -2.10 -4.62
CA GLY A 49 11.55 -1.95 -6.07
C GLY A 49 12.18 -0.62 -6.48
N SER A 50 12.33 0.32 -5.55
CA SER A 50 12.90 1.64 -5.83
C SER A 50 14.39 1.54 -6.21
N SER A 51 14.78 2.28 -7.25
CA SER A 51 16.18 2.31 -7.71
C SER A 51 17.11 3.05 -6.74
N ARG A 52 16.56 4.05 -6.02
CA ARG A 52 17.29 4.86 -5.04
C ARG A 52 16.51 4.94 -3.74
N ILE A 53 17.16 4.61 -2.63
CA ILE A 53 16.52 4.53 -1.31
C ILE A 53 17.40 5.22 -0.26
N ALA A 54 16.78 5.96 0.66
CA ALA A 54 17.44 6.42 1.89
C ALA A 54 16.84 5.70 3.09
N PHE A 55 17.68 5.23 3.99
CA PHE A 55 17.28 4.70 5.29
C PHE A 55 17.62 5.75 6.35
N ILE A 56 16.59 6.29 7.01
CA ILE A 56 16.74 7.29 8.07
C ILE A 56 16.71 6.56 9.42
N LEU A 57 17.84 6.50 10.06
CA LEU A 57 18.04 5.73 11.27
C LEU A 57 17.92 6.62 12.53
N PRO A 58 17.28 6.12 13.59
CA PRO A 58 17.28 6.80 14.89
C PRO A 58 18.65 6.66 15.58
N ASP A 59 18.83 7.40 16.68
CA ASP A 59 20.07 7.37 17.43
C ASP A 59 20.27 6.10 18.26
N ASN A 60 19.20 5.53 18.76
CA ASN A 60 19.27 4.32 19.57
C ASN A 60 19.36 3.06 18.70
N ASN A 61 19.87 1.96 19.26
CA ASN A 61 19.96 0.65 18.60
C ASN A 61 20.61 0.69 17.19
N ARG A 62 21.49 1.65 16.91
CA ARG A 62 22.10 1.92 15.58
C ARG A 62 22.58 0.67 14.86
N GLN A 63 23.26 -0.25 15.56
CA GLN A 63 23.82 -1.45 14.93
C GLN A 63 22.74 -2.38 14.31
N HIS A 64 21.59 -2.51 14.99
CA HIS A 64 20.49 -3.32 14.50
C HIS A 64 19.81 -2.67 13.29
N TRP A 65 19.62 -1.34 13.34
CA TRP A 65 19.05 -0.59 12.22
C TRP A 65 19.98 -0.53 11.01
N VAL A 66 21.29 -0.38 11.20
CA VAL A 66 22.27 -0.46 10.10
C VAL A 66 22.19 -1.81 9.39
N ARG A 67 22.17 -2.91 10.17
CA ARG A 67 22.04 -4.24 9.59
C ARG A 67 20.73 -4.41 8.79
N LEU A 68 19.61 -3.93 9.31
CA LEU A 68 18.33 -3.98 8.59
C LEU A 68 18.41 -3.17 7.28
N ALA A 69 18.98 -1.97 7.33
CA ALA A 69 19.14 -1.12 6.16
C ALA A 69 20.04 -1.75 5.07
N GLU A 70 21.16 -2.37 5.46
CA GLU A 70 22.07 -3.08 4.56
C GLU A 70 21.38 -4.27 3.87
N GLU A 71 20.62 -5.07 4.61
CA GLU A 71 19.87 -6.22 4.06
C GLU A 71 18.73 -5.78 3.12
N PHE A 72 18.02 -4.72 3.49
CA PHE A 72 16.93 -4.18 2.67
C PHE A 72 17.42 -3.38 1.47
N GLY A 73 18.55 -2.68 1.59
CA GLY A 73 19.18 -1.93 0.49
C GLY A 73 19.57 -2.84 -0.67
N GLY A 74 20.08 -4.01 -0.38
CA GLY A 74 20.29 -5.09 -1.35
C GLY A 74 21.03 -4.63 -2.61
N ARG A 75 20.30 -4.56 -3.74
CA ARG A 75 20.83 -4.16 -5.06
C ARG A 75 20.53 -2.72 -5.46
N SER A 76 19.76 -2.00 -4.65
CA SER A 76 19.42 -0.61 -4.92
C SER A 76 20.62 0.31 -4.65
N ASP A 77 20.59 1.51 -5.23
CA ASP A 77 21.46 2.61 -4.79
C ASP A 77 20.89 3.14 -3.48
N PHE A 78 21.49 2.75 -2.35
CA PHE A 78 20.98 3.11 -1.04
C PHE A 78 21.97 3.93 -0.22
N GLU A 79 21.41 4.77 0.65
CA GLU A 79 22.15 5.62 1.57
C GLU A 79 21.60 5.42 2.99
N ILE A 80 22.49 5.30 3.97
CA ILE A 80 22.16 5.28 5.38
C ILE A 80 22.42 6.68 5.95
N ILE A 81 21.39 7.30 6.48
CA ILE A 81 21.39 8.64 7.05
C ILE A 81 20.95 8.58 8.50
N PHE A 82 21.74 9.14 9.41
CA PHE A 82 21.29 9.28 10.80
C PHE A 82 20.39 10.50 10.93
N ALA A 83 19.27 10.34 11.62
CA ALA A 83 18.22 11.37 11.72
C ALA A 83 18.74 12.69 12.34
N ASP A 84 19.69 12.63 13.26
CA ASP A 84 20.33 13.78 13.89
C ASP A 84 21.23 14.59 12.92
N SER A 85 21.61 14.01 11.78
CA SER A 85 22.49 14.66 10.80
C SER A 85 21.75 15.49 9.75
N ILE A 86 20.41 15.41 9.68
CA ILE A 86 19.60 16.10 8.69
C ILE A 86 18.48 16.91 9.33
N GLN A 87 17.99 17.94 8.64
CA GLN A 87 16.87 18.77 9.08
C GLN A 87 15.59 18.51 8.28
N ALA A 88 15.69 17.79 7.16
CA ALA A 88 14.57 17.41 6.30
C ALA A 88 14.91 16.14 5.55
N LEU A 89 13.88 15.41 5.17
CA LEU A 89 13.99 14.18 4.37
C LEU A 89 14.51 14.49 2.94
N PRO A 90 15.33 13.60 2.34
CA PRO A 90 15.68 13.66 0.93
C PRO A 90 14.43 13.69 0.04
N LYS A 91 14.45 14.45 -1.07
CA LYS A 91 13.26 14.63 -1.94
C LYS A 91 13.34 13.88 -3.26
N ASP A 92 14.45 13.21 -3.52
CA ASP A 92 14.79 12.65 -4.83
C ASP A 92 14.85 11.11 -4.83
N ARG A 93 14.38 10.48 -3.76
CA ARG A 93 14.43 9.04 -3.57
C ARG A 93 13.36 8.54 -2.60
N SER A 94 13.03 7.26 -2.68
CA SER A 94 12.17 6.61 -1.69
C SER A 94 12.87 6.50 -0.33
N ILE A 95 12.10 6.46 0.75
CA ILE A 95 12.64 6.59 2.12
C ILE A 95 12.09 5.49 3.01
N TRP A 96 12.95 4.88 3.81
CA TRP A 96 12.61 4.17 5.01
C TRP A 96 12.92 5.00 6.26
N VAL A 97 11.92 5.34 7.06
CA VAL A 97 12.06 5.90 8.42
C VAL A 97 12.05 4.73 9.40
N LEU A 98 13.11 4.57 10.17
CA LEU A 98 13.29 3.40 11.06
C LEU A 98 13.14 3.82 12.53
N GLY A 99 12.40 3.01 13.29
CA GLY A 99 12.16 3.23 14.72
C GLY A 99 11.05 4.24 15.03
N ASN A 100 10.50 4.14 16.24
CA ASN A 100 9.44 5.03 16.72
C ASN A 100 9.98 6.34 17.30
N ASP A 101 11.20 6.34 17.78
CA ASP A 101 11.92 7.50 18.30
C ASP A 101 12.63 8.34 17.21
N ASN A 102 12.36 8.05 15.95
CA ASN A 102 12.88 8.80 14.83
C ASN A 102 12.11 10.13 14.69
N PRO A 103 12.78 11.30 14.62
CA PRO A 103 12.12 12.60 14.56
C PRO A 103 11.30 12.83 13.29
N PHE A 104 11.42 11.95 12.27
CA PHE A 104 10.66 12.01 11.01
C PHE A 104 9.46 11.08 10.97
N VAL A 105 9.04 10.51 12.09
CA VAL A 105 7.85 9.64 12.18
C VAL A 105 6.57 10.40 11.82
N ASP A 106 6.47 11.68 12.20
CA ASP A 106 5.33 12.55 11.87
C ASP A 106 5.10 12.67 10.36
N GLU A 107 6.16 12.57 9.54
CA GLU A 107 6.04 12.60 8.08
C GLU A 107 5.30 11.37 7.55
N ILE A 108 5.42 10.22 8.22
CA ILE A 108 4.69 9.00 7.89
C ILE A 108 3.21 9.17 8.20
N PHE A 109 2.88 9.66 9.40
CA PHE A 109 1.48 9.90 9.78
C PHE A 109 0.83 10.93 8.87
N SER A 110 1.56 11.99 8.51
CA SER A 110 1.10 12.96 7.51
C SER A 110 0.84 12.31 6.15
N ALA A 111 1.74 11.44 5.68
CA ALA A 111 1.63 10.75 4.38
C ALA A 111 0.53 9.67 4.36
N THR A 112 0.10 9.17 5.52
CA THR A 112 -0.88 8.08 5.64
C THR A 112 -2.23 8.54 6.21
N ASN A 113 -2.34 9.79 6.68
CA ASN A 113 -3.57 10.34 7.25
C ASN A 113 -4.80 10.20 6.32
N LEU A 114 -4.61 10.41 5.01
CA LEU A 114 -5.68 10.27 4.02
C LEU A 114 -6.28 8.85 3.96
N TYR A 115 -5.58 7.86 4.50
CA TYR A 115 -6.02 6.46 4.58
C TYR A 115 -6.67 6.11 5.93
N GLY A 116 -6.92 7.09 6.79
CA GLY A 116 -7.50 6.86 8.12
C GLY A 116 -6.50 6.28 9.11
N VAL A 117 -5.24 6.75 9.06
CA VAL A 117 -4.20 6.43 10.02
C VAL A 117 -4.02 7.59 11.00
N ALA A 118 -3.89 7.28 12.27
CA ALA A 118 -3.55 8.25 13.31
C ALA A 118 -2.51 7.69 14.27
N ASP A 119 -1.66 8.58 14.79
CA ASP A 119 -0.79 8.28 15.93
C ASP A 119 -1.62 8.29 17.21
N ILE A 120 -1.43 7.30 18.07
CA ILE A 120 -2.03 7.21 19.39
C ILE A 120 -0.95 6.96 20.44
N GLU A 121 -1.22 7.26 21.72
CA GLU A 121 -0.22 7.32 22.79
C GLU A 121 0.75 6.11 22.85
N ASN A 122 0.24 4.89 22.58
CA ASN A 122 1.05 3.67 22.66
C ASN A 122 0.89 2.78 21.41
N GLY A 123 0.63 3.37 20.25
CA GLY A 123 0.36 2.58 19.06
C GLY A 123 0.00 3.41 17.86
N VAL A 124 -0.68 2.76 16.92
CA VAL A 124 -1.25 3.39 15.74
C VAL A 124 -2.70 2.97 15.58
N GLU A 125 -3.56 3.89 15.19
CA GLU A 125 -4.90 3.60 14.73
C GLU A 125 -4.88 3.46 13.20
N ILE A 126 -5.43 2.38 12.68
CA ILE A 126 -5.58 2.13 11.24
C ILE A 126 -7.04 1.78 10.96
N LEU A 127 -7.73 2.60 10.21
CA LEU A 127 -9.14 2.40 9.81
C LEU A 127 -10.07 2.12 11.02
N GLY A 128 -9.83 2.80 12.15
CA GLY A 128 -10.59 2.64 13.39
C GLY A 128 -10.20 1.42 14.24
N GLY A 129 -9.18 0.66 13.83
CA GLY A 129 -8.58 -0.43 14.61
C GLY A 129 -7.27 0.01 15.26
N GLU A 130 -7.14 -0.19 16.57
CA GLU A 130 -5.92 0.14 17.30
C GLU A 130 -4.90 -1.00 17.24
N ILE A 131 -3.63 -0.67 16.99
CA ILE A 131 -2.48 -1.55 16.99
C ILE A 131 -1.48 -1.01 18.02
N GLU A 132 -1.39 -1.65 19.17
CA GLU A 132 -0.45 -1.30 20.23
C GLU A 132 1.00 -1.57 19.77
N HIS A 133 1.95 -0.79 20.27
CA HIS A 133 3.38 -1.00 19.99
C HIS A 133 3.98 -2.17 20.76
N GLU A 134 3.45 -2.45 21.97
CA GLU A 134 3.99 -3.46 22.86
C GLU A 134 4.04 -4.85 22.22
N ASN A 135 5.21 -5.47 22.23
CA ASN A 135 5.51 -6.78 21.64
C ASN A 135 5.13 -6.89 20.15
N ARG A 136 5.26 -5.77 19.39
CA ARG A 136 4.88 -5.69 17.98
C ARG A 136 5.94 -5.03 17.11
N SER A 137 5.90 -5.42 15.85
CA SER A 137 6.58 -4.72 14.77
C SER A 137 5.54 -4.25 13.77
N THR A 138 5.51 -2.94 13.50
CA THR A 138 4.53 -2.32 12.61
C THR A 138 5.21 -1.70 11.40
N VAL A 139 4.60 -1.86 10.24
CA VAL A 139 5.09 -1.30 8.97
C VAL A 139 3.95 -0.55 8.29
N MET A 140 4.23 0.66 7.84
CA MET A 140 3.29 1.48 7.04
C MET A 140 4.02 2.13 5.88
N ILE A 141 3.34 2.21 4.73
CA ILE A 141 3.86 2.82 3.52
C ILE A 141 2.91 3.94 3.09
N GLY A 142 3.47 5.12 2.83
CA GLY A 142 2.77 6.28 2.28
C GLY A 142 3.41 6.77 0.98
N ARG A 143 2.83 7.81 0.39
CA ARG A 143 3.45 8.57 -0.68
C ARG A 143 4.46 9.56 -0.10
N HIS A 144 5.59 9.72 -0.78
CA HIS A 144 6.57 10.69 -0.35
C HIS A 144 5.99 12.13 -0.41
N PRO A 145 6.11 12.95 0.67
CA PRO A 145 5.43 14.26 0.75
C PRO A 145 5.80 15.23 -0.37
N SER A 146 7.00 15.09 -0.93
CA SER A 146 7.53 15.99 -1.96
C SER A 146 7.37 15.46 -3.40
N ASP A 147 7.12 14.16 -3.57
CA ASP A 147 6.99 13.54 -4.89
C ASP A 147 6.12 12.28 -4.79
N PRO A 148 4.89 12.28 -5.31
CA PRO A 148 3.98 11.14 -5.24
C PRO A 148 4.44 9.91 -6.04
N GLU A 149 5.43 10.06 -6.93
CA GLU A 149 6.05 8.93 -7.63
C GLU A 149 7.02 8.14 -6.74
N LEU A 150 7.39 8.69 -5.59
CA LEU A 150 8.24 8.06 -4.59
C LEU A 150 7.39 7.57 -3.41
N ALA A 151 7.92 6.58 -2.69
CA ALA A 151 7.29 6.06 -1.49
C ALA A 151 8.09 6.43 -0.23
N ILE A 152 7.38 6.59 0.87
CA ILE A 152 7.95 6.68 2.21
C ILE A 152 7.38 5.53 3.05
N GLY A 153 8.25 4.80 3.75
CA GLY A 153 7.85 3.72 4.65
C GLY A 153 8.37 3.92 6.05
N TRP A 154 7.69 3.36 6.99
CA TRP A 154 8.10 3.33 8.38
C TRP A 154 8.08 1.92 8.92
N ILE A 155 9.11 1.59 9.73
CA ILE A 155 9.18 0.35 10.48
C ILE A 155 9.41 0.69 11.95
N HIS A 156 8.45 0.31 12.76
CA HIS A 156 8.61 0.20 14.22
C HIS A 156 8.90 -1.25 14.59
N VAL A 157 9.84 -1.46 15.50
CA VAL A 157 10.15 -2.76 16.12
C VAL A 157 10.31 -2.51 17.62
N ASP A 158 9.40 -3.03 18.43
CA ASP A 158 9.41 -2.85 19.87
C ASP A 158 10.62 -3.57 20.51
N ASP A 159 10.82 -4.84 20.16
CA ASP A 159 11.97 -5.63 20.63
C ASP A 159 12.94 -5.92 19.48
N VAL A 160 14.18 -5.48 19.61
CA VAL A 160 15.25 -5.72 18.62
C VAL A 160 15.50 -7.20 18.33
N ILE A 161 15.08 -8.10 19.19
CA ILE A 161 15.14 -9.56 18.96
C ILE A 161 14.28 -9.96 17.76
N ALA A 162 13.21 -9.21 17.45
CA ALA A 162 12.36 -9.46 16.30
C ALA A 162 13.01 -9.05 14.96
N MET A 163 14.03 -8.19 14.94
CA MET A 163 14.62 -7.66 13.72
C MET A 163 15.12 -8.71 12.71
N PRO A 164 15.81 -9.79 13.11
CA PRO A 164 16.21 -10.82 12.15
C PRO A 164 15.02 -11.45 11.42
N GLY A 165 13.93 -11.70 12.14
CA GLY A 165 12.71 -12.23 11.57
C GLY A 165 12.00 -11.22 10.66
N MET A 166 12.03 -9.93 10.98
CA MET A 166 11.50 -8.86 10.12
C MET A 166 12.31 -8.75 8.82
N ILE A 167 13.64 -8.82 8.89
CA ILE A 167 14.52 -8.81 7.72
C ILE A 167 14.18 -9.97 6.77
N GLU A 168 13.97 -11.16 7.30
CA GLU A 168 13.63 -12.33 6.50
C GLU A 168 12.23 -12.25 5.90
N LYS A 169 11.24 -11.84 6.70
CA LYS A 169 9.83 -11.97 6.34
C LYS A 169 9.29 -10.81 5.52
N LEU A 170 9.65 -9.56 5.84
CA LEU A 170 9.03 -8.37 5.23
C LEU A 170 9.12 -8.33 3.70
N PRO A 171 10.21 -8.75 3.04
CA PRO A 171 10.28 -8.78 1.58
C PRO A 171 9.21 -9.64 0.90
N HIS A 172 8.63 -10.62 1.62
CA HIS A 172 7.55 -11.47 1.11
C HIS A 172 6.16 -10.80 1.15
N TYR A 173 6.05 -9.63 1.79
CA TYR A 173 4.81 -8.89 1.95
C TYR A 173 4.67 -7.70 0.98
N GLY A 174 5.35 -7.74 -0.15
CA GLY A 174 5.45 -6.65 -1.11
C GLY A 174 4.13 -6.04 -1.59
N LYS A 175 3.02 -6.78 -1.57
CA LYS A 175 1.72 -6.31 -2.04
C LYS A 175 0.91 -5.49 -1.00
N TYR A 176 1.38 -5.38 0.24
CA TYR A 176 0.65 -4.72 1.31
C TYR A 176 1.17 -3.31 1.56
N SER A 177 0.27 -2.43 2.01
CA SER A 177 0.56 -1.04 2.37
C SER A 177 0.84 -0.89 3.86
N TYR A 178 0.24 -1.74 4.69
CA TYR A 178 0.46 -1.78 6.14
C TYR A 178 0.45 -3.21 6.66
N LEU A 179 1.20 -3.42 7.75
CA LEU A 179 1.41 -4.72 8.36
C LEU A 179 1.65 -4.55 9.87
N SER A 180 1.21 -5.52 10.64
CA SER A 180 1.67 -5.73 12.02
C SER A 180 2.10 -7.19 12.20
N PHE A 181 3.09 -7.37 13.05
CA PHE A 181 3.63 -8.66 13.44
C PHE A 181 3.75 -8.70 14.95
N THR A 182 3.39 -9.80 15.57
CA THR A 182 3.50 -10.02 17.01
C THR A 182 4.70 -10.89 17.38
N GLY A 183 5.31 -10.59 18.52
CA GLY A 183 6.32 -11.41 19.16
C GLY A 183 7.74 -11.25 18.61
N SER A 184 8.69 -11.80 19.36
CA SER A 184 10.12 -11.83 19.01
C SER A 184 10.42 -12.71 17.77
N GLU A 185 9.57 -13.71 17.51
CA GLU A 185 9.51 -14.44 16.23
C GLU A 185 8.35 -13.88 15.40
N PRO A 186 8.54 -12.78 14.64
CA PRO A 186 7.45 -11.99 14.08
C PRO A 186 6.41 -12.85 13.35
N THR A 187 5.18 -12.86 13.87
CA THR A 187 4.03 -13.53 13.25
C THR A 187 3.05 -12.48 12.77
N ASN A 188 2.76 -12.47 11.46
CA ASN A 188 1.84 -11.48 10.90
C ASN A 188 0.41 -11.71 11.39
N ASP A 189 -0.18 -10.70 12.00
CA ASP A 189 -1.55 -10.69 12.50
C ASP A 189 -2.43 -9.63 11.82
N VAL A 190 -1.84 -8.54 11.33
CA VAL A 190 -2.55 -7.49 10.58
C VAL A 190 -1.83 -7.25 9.25
N LYS A 191 -2.60 -7.10 8.19
CA LYS A 191 -2.11 -6.68 6.87
C LYS A 191 -3.23 -6.15 6.01
N GLY A 192 -2.93 -5.15 5.20
CA GLY A 192 -3.88 -4.61 4.25
C GLY A 192 -3.24 -3.74 3.18
N VAL A 193 -4.07 -3.30 2.26
CA VAL A 193 -3.74 -2.34 1.21
C VAL A 193 -4.62 -1.12 1.43
N TRP A 194 -4.05 0.08 1.29
CA TRP A 194 -4.85 1.30 1.39
C TRP A 194 -5.94 1.36 0.33
N SER A 195 -7.03 2.03 0.63
CA SER A 195 -7.99 2.46 -0.39
C SER A 195 -7.34 3.48 -1.33
N SER A 196 -8.00 3.76 -2.45
CA SER A 196 -7.57 4.78 -3.41
C SER A 196 -8.58 5.94 -3.42
N PRO A 197 -8.66 6.75 -2.34
CA PRO A 197 -9.73 7.73 -2.15
C PRO A 197 -9.74 8.83 -3.23
N ASN A 198 -8.58 9.12 -3.81
CA ASN A 198 -8.41 10.16 -4.83
C ASN A 198 -8.41 9.60 -6.26
N SER A 199 -8.79 8.34 -6.45
CA SER A 199 -8.82 7.73 -7.79
C SER A 199 -9.67 8.57 -8.76
N PRO A 200 -9.16 8.92 -9.96
CA PRO A 200 -9.94 9.63 -10.96
C PRO A 200 -11.07 8.77 -11.56
N MET A 201 -11.05 7.47 -11.27
CA MET A 201 -12.04 6.50 -11.75
C MET A 201 -13.21 6.32 -10.78
N GLN A 202 -13.32 7.19 -9.79
CA GLN A 202 -14.42 7.18 -8.82
C GLN A 202 -14.92 8.59 -8.53
N TRP A 203 -16.20 8.67 -8.27
CA TRP A 203 -16.84 9.84 -7.69
C TRP A 203 -17.78 9.38 -6.58
N VAL A 204 -17.73 10.05 -5.45
CA VAL A 204 -18.61 9.82 -4.30
C VAL A 204 -19.28 11.15 -3.96
N LYS A 205 -20.57 11.10 -3.70
CA LYS A 205 -21.34 12.27 -3.33
C LYS A 205 -20.86 12.81 -1.97
N GLU A 206 -20.64 14.10 -1.89
CA GLU A 206 -20.27 14.77 -0.65
C GLU A 206 -21.33 14.53 0.44
N GLY A 207 -20.90 14.08 1.63
CA GLY A 207 -21.78 13.73 2.73
C GLY A 207 -22.51 12.40 2.59
N SER A 208 -22.12 11.57 1.62
CA SER A 208 -22.58 10.18 1.50
C SER A 208 -21.90 9.29 2.52
N ASP A 209 -22.65 8.35 3.11
CA ASP A 209 -22.12 7.27 3.92
C ASP A 209 -21.57 6.11 3.07
N TYR A 210 -21.44 6.29 1.75
CA TYR A 210 -20.92 5.27 0.86
C TYR A 210 -19.44 5.03 1.16
N LEU A 211 -19.15 3.89 1.76
CA LEU A 211 -17.79 3.42 1.95
C LEU A 211 -17.32 2.78 0.64
N ILE A 212 -16.31 3.39 0.03
CA ILE A 212 -15.57 2.70 -1.03
C ILE A 212 -14.82 1.57 -0.35
N GLU A 213 -15.40 0.37 -0.39
CA GLU A 213 -14.62 -0.82 -0.09
C GLU A 213 -13.42 -0.78 -1.05
N SER A 214 -12.21 -0.76 -0.49
CA SER A 214 -11.01 -0.91 -1.32
C SER A 214 -11.28 -2.08 -2.27
N ALA A 215 -11.15 -1.83 -3.58
CA ALA A 215 -11.34 -2.88 -4.58
C ALA A 215 -10.29 -3.96 -4.32
N SER A 216 -10.57 -4.79 -3.33
CA SER A 216 -9.88 -6.06 -3.18
C SER A 216 -10.23 -6.79 -4.47
N LEU A 217 -9.23 -6.96 -5.35
CA LEU A 217 -9.36 -7.87 -6.47
C LEU A 217 -10.10 -9.09 -5.95
N PRO A 218 -11.29 -9.43 -6.49
CA PRO A 218 -12.03 -10.59 -6.03
C PRO A 218 -11.02 -11.71 -6.03
N ILE A 219 -10.93 -12.46 -4.93
CA ILE A 219 -10.00 -13.59 -4.82
C ILE A 219 -10.25 -14.40 -6.08
N GLN A 220 -9.35 -14.28 -7.06
CA GLN A 220 -9.46 -15.02 -8.30
C GLN A 220 -9.45 -16.48 -7.88
N LYS A 221 -10.62 -17.10 -7.96
CA LYS A 221 -10.71 -18.54 -7.76
C LYS A 221 -9.69 -19.14 -8.70
N THR A 222 -8.71 -19.85 -8.16
CA THR A 222 -7.71 -20.52 -8.98
C THR A 222 -8.44 -21.28 -10.10
N LEU A 223 -7.88 -21.32 -11.29
CA LEU A 223 -8.47 -22.04 -12.45
C LEU A 223 -8.91 -23.47 -12.10
N THR A 224 -8.26 -24.08 -11.09
CA THR A 224 -8.58 -25.38 -10.51
C THR A 224 -9.90 -25.39 -9.72
N THR A 225 -10.46 -24.25 -9.33
CA THR A 225 -11.76 -24.15 -8.63
C THR A 225 -12.91 -23.76 -9.56
N LEU A 226 -12.63 -23.47 -10.85
CA LEU A 226 -13.71 -23.31 -11.83
C LEU A 226 -14.43 -24.66 -12.01
N PRO A 227 -15.76 -24.66 -11.96
CA PRO A 227 -16.53 -25.89 -12.20
C PRO A 227 -16.12 -26.53 -13.53
N PRO A 228 -15.80 -27.82 -13.57
CA PRO A 228 -15.28 -28.51 -14.77
C PRO A 228 -16.16 -28.36 -16.03
N LYS A 229 -17.44 -28.07 -15.86
CA LYS A 229 -18.41 -27.95 -16.96
C LYS A 229 -18.23 -26.69 -17.84
N TYR A 230 -17.49 -25.66 -17.40
CA TYR A 230 -17.33 -24.44 -18.19
C TYR A 230 -16.13 -24.50 -19.16
N LEU A 231 -15.09 -25.27 -18.82
CA LEU A 231 -13.91 -25.41 -19.67
C LEU A 231 -14.21 -26.14 -21.01
N PRO A 232 -14.92 -27.29 -20.99
CA PRO A 232 -15.26 -28.00 -22.23
C PRO A 232 -16.14 -27.19 -23.18
N GLU A 233 -17.11 -26.44 -22.66
CA GLU A 233 -18.02 -25.64 -23.49
C GLU A 233 -17.31 -24.45 -24.15
N ARG A 234 -16.42 -23.76 -23.43
CA ARG A 234 -15.62 -22.65 -23.99
C ARG A 234 -14.63 -23.16 -25.05
N LEU A 235 -13.92 -24.26 -24.77
CA LEU A 235 -13.02 -24.89 -25.73
C LEU A 235 -13.77 -25.42 -26.96
N SER A 236 -14.92 -26.05 -26.79
CA SER A 236 -15.75 -26.53 -27.88
C SER A 236 -16.30 -25.41 -28.76
N ARG A 237 -16.61 -24.26 -28.19
CA ARG A 237 -17.05 -23.08 -28.95
C ARG A 237 -15.87 -22.51 -29.73
N HIS A 238 -14.72 -22.35 -29.14
CA HIS A 238 -13.53 -21.79 -29.79
C HIS A 238 -13.01 -22.67 -30.93
N VAL A 239 -13.07 -23.99 -30.76
CA VAL A 239 -12.71 -24.93 -31.84
C VAL A 239 -13.71 -24.88 -33.00
N ARG A 240 -15.00 -24.64 -32.73
CA ARG A 240 -16.02 -24.48 -33.81
C ARG A 240 -15.91 -23.16 -34.57
N GLU A 241 -15.33 -22.14 -33.99
CA GLU A 241 -15.07 -20.85 -34.63
C GLU A 241 -13.79 -20.87 -35.50
N LEU A 242 -12.95 -21.89 -35.36
CA LEU A 242 -11.69 -22.05 -36.10
C LEU A 242 -11.79 -23.12 -37.22
N THR A 243 -12.90 -23.83 -37.32
CA THR A 243 -13.23 -24.79 -38.40
C THR A 243 -14.38 -24.31 -39.25
#